data_3e541c221e82871b1418d4e9b74729f3
#
_entry.id   3e541c221e82871b1418d4e9b74729f3
#
_cell.length_a   1.000
_cell.length_b   1.000
_cell.length_c   1.000
_cell.angle_alpha   90.00
_cell.angle_beta   90.00
_cell.angle_gamma   90.00
#
_symmetry.space_group_name_H-M   'P 1'
#
loop_
_entity.id
_entity.type
_entity.pdbx_description
1 polymer ?
#
loop_
_entity_poly.entity_id
_entity_poly.type
_entity_poly.pdbx_seq_one_letter_code
_entity_poly.pdbx_strand_id
1 'polypeptide(L)'
;RDRGSSGGGGRFGHSVLSDTDRALQYARAAVQQALVNLQAKAPAAGMMPVVLGHGWPGILLHEAIGHGLEGDFNRKGTSAFSGRIGEKVASDLCTVVDDATIPDRRGSLTIDDEGTAGQNTVLIENGILKGYMQDKMNARLMGMAATGNGRRESYSCLPMPRMTNTYMLAGQSDPEEIISSLDKGLYAVNFGGGQVDITSGKFVFTASEAYMVEGGKISYPVKGATLIGSGPEVLTQVSMVGNDLELDHGVGVCGKDGQSVPVGVGQPTLKIDELTVGGTEV
;
A
#
# COMPACT_ATOMS: atom_id res chain seq x y z
N ARG A 1 -20.69 -1.03 20.95
CA ARG A 1 -19.68 -2.11 20.91
C ARG A 1 -18.83 -1.92 19.68
N ASP A 2 -17.50 -1.89 19.85
CA ASP A 2 -16.56 -1.77 18.75
C ASP A 2 -15.37 -2.72 18.96
N ARG A 3 -14.52 -2.85 17.94
CA ARG A 3 -13.37 -3.74 17.96
C ARG A 3 -12.12 -3.06 17.39
N GLY A 4 -10.96 -3.52 17.79
CA GLY A 4 -9.69 -3.19 17.20
C GLY A 4 -8.86 -4.44 16.97
N SER A 5 -7.93 -4.39 16.05
CA SER A 5 -7.01 -5.48 15.75
C SER A 5 -5.63 -4.93 15.43
N SER A 6 -4.62 -5.65 15.84
CA SER A 6 -3.23 -5.36 15.50
C SER A 6 -2.42 -6.66 15.49
N GLY A 7 -1.34 -6.68 14.77
CA GLY A 7 -0.49 -7.85 14.66
C GLY A 7 0.76 -7.55 13.85
N GLY A 8 1.59 -8.57 13.69
CA GLY A 8 2.80 -8.46 12.88
C GLY A 8 3.44 -9.82 12.65
N GLY A 9 4.42 -9.83 11.78
CA GLY A 9 5.17 -11.03 11.43
C GLY A 9 6.43 -10.70 10.63
N GLY A 10 7.25 -11.70 10.41
CA GLY A 10 8.50 -11.56 9.68
C GLY A 10 9.21 -12.89 9.52
N ARG A 11 10.40 -12.86 8.96
CA ARG A 11 11.30 -14.00 8.81
C ARG A 11 12.40 -13.96 9.88
N PHE A 12 12.00 -13.97 11.14
CA PHE A 12 12.87 -13.88 12.30
C PHE A 12 12.60 -15.01 13.30
N GLY A 13 13.50 -15.22 14.26
CA GLY A 13 13.34 -16.21 15.33
C GLY A 13 12.22 -15.83 16.30
N HIS A 14 11.66 -16.84 16.97
CA HIS A 14 10.55 -16.65 17.92
C HIS A 14 10.88 -15.70 19.08
N SER A 15 12.17 -15.58 19.42
CA SER A 15 12.68 -14.65 20.45
C SER A 15 12.28 -13.20 20.23
N VAL A 16 12.07 -12.77 18.98
CA VAL A 16 11.59 -11.41 18.68
C VAL A 16 10.22 -11.13 19.31
N LEU A 17 9.39 -12.15 19.51
CA LEU A 17 8.08 -12.01 20.15
C LEU A 17 8.15 -12.23 21.68
N SER A 18 9.03 -13.12 22.17
CA SER A 18 9.15 -13.45 23.59
C SER A 18 10.05 -12.50 24.37
N ASP A 19 11.13 -12.01 23.73
CA ASP A 19 12.19 -11.25 24.41
C ASP A 19 12.03 -9.73 24.26
N THR A 20 10.93 -9.30 23.58
CA THR A 20 10.60 -7.88 23.38
C THR A 20 9.15 -7.61 23.79
N ASP A 21 8.82 -6.35 24.02
CA ASP A 21 7.44 -5.91 24.29
C ASP A 21 6.52 -5.93 23.06
N ARG A 22 6.96 -6.51 21.93
CA ARG A 22 6.22 -6.44 20.63
C ARG A 22 4.81 -7.02 20.74
N ALA A 23 4.64 -8.17 21.37
CA ALA A 23 3.31 -8.77 21.56
C ALA A 23 2.38 -7.88 22.40
N LEU A 24 2.93 -7.22 23.43
CA LEU A 24 2.20 -6.27 24.26
C LEU A 24 1.86 -4.97 23.51
N GLN A 25 2.74 -4.51 22.64
CA GLN A 25 2.50 -3.35 21.76
C GLN A 25 1.32 -3.62 20.82
N TYR A 26 1.25 -4.81 20.18
CA TYR A 26 0.09 -5.20 19.36
C TYR A 26 -1.21 -5.23 20.18
N ALA A 27 -1.18 -5.80 21.38
CA ALA A 27 -2.37 -5.83 22.24
C ALA A 27 -2.84 -4.40 22.60
N ARG A 28 -1.92 -3.52 22.96
CA ARG A 28 -2.22 -2.12 23.29
C ARG A 28 -2.76 -1.36 22.07
N ALA A 29 -2.16 -1.53 20.88
CA ALA A 29 -2.64 -0.91 19.65
C ALA A 29 -4.06 -1.36 19.30
N ALA A 30 -4.37 -2.65 19.43
CA ALA A 30 -5.72 -3.17 19.20
C ALA A 30 -6.75 -2.57 20.17
N VAL A 31 -6.41 -2.46 21.45
CA VAL A 31 -7.29 -1.83 22.46
C VAL A 31 -7.49 -0.34 22.15
N GLN A 32 -6.41 0.37 21.82
CA GLN A 32 -6.49 1.79 21.49
C GLN A 32 -7.40 2.04 20.28
N GLN A 33 -7.27 1.24 19.22
CA GLN A 33 -8.13 1.33 18.05
C GLN A 33 -9.62 1.10 18.41
N ALA A 34 -9.91 0.11 19.26
CA ALA A 34 -11.28 -0.13 19.72
C ALA A 34 -11.84 1.06 20.51
N LEU A 35 -11.03 1.69 21.37
CA LEU A 35 -11.44 2.87 22.16
C LEU A 35 -11.69 4.08 21.27
N VAL A 36 -10.85 4.33 20.27
CA VAL A 36 -11.05 5.40 19.28
C VAL A 36 -12.35 5.18 18.52
N ASN A 37 -12.59 3.96 18.04
CA ASN A 37 -13.78 3.62 17.25
C ASN A 37 -15.09 3.74 18.05
N LEU A 38 -15.07 3.55 19.36
CA LEU A 38 -16.24 3.77 20.21
C LEU A 38 -16.71 5.24 20.21
N GLN A 39 -15.81 6.19 19.97
CA GLN A 39 -16.11 7.63 19.95
C GLN A 39 -16.28 8.16 18.52
N ALA A 40 -16.00 7.33 17.50
CA ALA A 40 -16.00 7.74 16.11
C ALA A 40 -17.42 8.01 15.58
N LYS A 41 -17.53 9.06 14.78
CA LYS A 41 -18.75 9.48 14.07
C LYS A 41 -18.69 9.04 12.61
N ALA A 42 -19.79 9.17 11.87
CA ALA A 42 -19.77 9.03 10.42
C ALA A 42 -18.92 10.15 9.79
N PRO A 43 -18.09 9.86 8.76
CA PRO A 43 -17.35 10.89 8.05
C PRO A 43 -18.27 11.74 7.18
N ALA A 44 -17.84 12.96 6.86
CA ALA A 44 -18.45 13.71 5.78
C ALA A 44 -18.17 12.98 4.45
N ALA A 45 -19.24 12.75 3.65
CA ALA A 45 -19.09 12.18 2.32
C ALA A 45 -18.87 13.28 1.28
N GLY A 46 -18.07 12.97 0.25
CA GLY A 46 -17.79 13.89 -0.86
C GLY A 46 -16.35 13.87 -1.33
N MET A 47 -16.03 14.74 -2.27
CA MET A 47 -14.65 14.99 -2.71
C MET A 47 -13.96 15.88 -1.69
N MET A 48 -12.80 15.46 -1.22
CA MET A 48 -12.00 16.24 -0.26
C MET A 48 -10.53 15.85 -0.29
N PRO A 49 -9.62 16.71 0.22
CA PRO A 49 -8.25 16.33 0.46
C PRO A 49 -8.16 15.21 1.50
N VAL A 50 -7.26 14.27 1.25
CA VAL A 50 -7.01 13.14 2.16
C VAL A 50 -5.52 13.05 2.46
N VAL A 51 -5.19 12.97 3.73
CA VAL A 51 -3.85 12.56 4.19
C VAL A 51 -3.90 11.08 4.55
N LEU A 52 -3.00 10.30 3.97
CA LEU A 52 -2.75 8.91 4.35
C LEU A 52 -1.56 8.87 5.30
N GLY A 53 -1.68 8.16 6.41
CA GLY A 53 -0.57 7.94 7.33
C GLY A 53 0.52 7.05 6.73
N HIS A 54 1.64 6.94 7.43
CA HIS A 54 2.75 6.07 7.05
C HIS A 54 2.45 4.59 7.31
N GLY A 55 3.28 3.70 6.76
CA GLY A 55 3.25 2.26 7.04
C GLY A 55 2.14 1.50 6.33
N TRP A 56 1.22 0.88 7.09
CA TRP A 56 0.15 0.03 6.55
C TRP A 56 -0.77 0.70 5.52
N PRO A 57 -1.07 2.00 5.56
CA PRO A 57 -1.79 2.66 4.47
C PRO A 57 -1.18 2.47 3.06
N GLY A 58 0.10 2.06 2.96
CA GLY A 58 0.71 1.59 1.73
C GLY A 58 0.00 0.39 1.07
N ILE A 59 -0.97 -0.25 1.73
CA ILE A 59 -1.85 -1.23 1.10
C ILE A 59 -2.66 -0.61 -0.05
N LEU A 60 -3.01 0.66 0.03
CA LEU A 60 -3.63 1.37 -1.08
C LEU A 60 -2.71 1.42 -2.30
N LEU A 61 -1.41 1.65 -2.08
CA LEU A 61 -0.41 1.61 -3.13
C LEU A 61 -0.27 0.20 -3.75
N HIS A 62 -0.28 -0.84 -2.92
CA HIS A 62 -0.26 -2.24 -3.35
C HIS A 62 -1.40 -2.55 -4.31
N GLU A 63 -2.61 -2.16 -3.96
CA GLU A 63 -3.80 -2.41 -4.78
C GLU A 63 -3.89 -1.45 -5.99
N ALA A 64 -3.74 -0.16 -5.75
CA ALA A 64 -3.93 0.85 -6.78
C ALA A 64 -2.87 0.78 -7.91
N ILE A 65 -1.67 0.34 -7.58
CA ILE A 65 -0.50 0.35 -8.47
C ILE A 65 0.12 -1.04 -8.61
N GLY A 66 0.39 -1.71 -7.49
CA GLY A 66 1.19 -2.91 -7.46
C GLY A 66 0.66 -3.99 -8.38
N HIS A 67 -0.59 -4.38 -8.26
CA HIS A 67 -1.21 -5.35 -9.17
C HIS A 67 -1.23 -4.87 -10.62
N GLY A 68 -1.44 -3.58 -10.85
CA GLY A 68 -1.40 -2.99 -12.18
C GLY A 68 -0.02 -3.06 -12.84
N LEU A 69 1.05 -3.22 -12.08
CA LEU A 69 2.44 -3.31 -12.56
C LEU A 69 2.99 -4.73 -12.62
N GLU A 70 2.17 -5.75 -12.39
CA GLU A 70 2.56 -7.14 -12.61
C GLU A 70 2.64 -7.46 -14.12
N GLY A 71 3.69 -8.15 -14.53
CA GLY A 71 4.08 -8.32 -15.93
C GLY A 71 3.07 -9.06 -16.80
N ASP A 72 2.36 -10.03 -16.25
CA ASP A 72 1.36 -10.82 -16.99
C ASP A 72 0.14 -9.99 -17.43
N PHE A 73 -0.35 -9.07 -16.60
CA PHE A 73 -1.42 -8.14 -16.98
C PHE A 73 -0.95 -7.14 -18.03
N ASN A 74 0.29 -6.65 -17.89
CA ASN A 74 0.88 -5.70 -18.84
C ASN A 74 1.17 -6.35 -20.19
N ARG A 75 1.67 -7.59 -20.22
CA ARG A 75 1.84 -8.37 -21.45
C ARG A 75 0.52 -8.63 -22.17
N LYS A 76 -0.54 -8.92 -21.43
CA LYS A 76 -1.88 -9.16 -21.99
C LYS A 76 -2.58 -7.87 -22.42
N GLY A 77 -2.05 -6.68 -22.07
CA GLY A 77 -2.69 -5.39 -22.36
C GLY A 77 -3.94 -5.12 -21.52
N THR A 78 -4.07 -5.78 -20.36
CA THR A 78 -5.26 -5.71 -19.50
C THR A 78 -5.08 -4.81 -18.27
N SER A 79 -3.90 -4.22 -18.10
CA SER A 79 -3.64 -3.23 -17.04
C SER A 79 -3.80 -1.80 -17.54
N ALA A 80 -4.24 -0.90 -16.68
CA ALA A 80 -4.24 0.55 -16.91
C ALA A 80 -2.82 1.13 -17.19
N PHE A 81 -1.76 0.38 -16.88
CA PHE A 81 -0.35 0.76 -17.11
C PHE A 81 0.27 0.10 -18.34
N SER A 82 -0.47 -0.71 -19.08
CA SER A 82 0.07 -1.46 -20.23
C SER A 82 0.60 -0.52 -21.32
N GLY A 83 1.88 -0.73 -21.72
CA GLY A 83 2.54 0.06 -22.78
C GLY A 83 3.00 1.45 -22.37
N ARG A 84 2.90 1.83 -21.09
CA ARG A 84 3.15 3.20 -20.61
C ARG A 84 4.55 3.41 -20.00
N ILE A 85 5.50 2.49 -20.21
CA ILE A 85 6.89 2.69 -19.77
C ILE A 85 7.44 3.98 -20.38
N GLY A 86 8.04 4.84 -19.55
CA GLY A 86 8.55 6.16 -19.93
C GLY A 86 7.52 7.27 -19.81
N GLU A 87 6.25 6.96 -19.58
CA GLU A 87 5.20 7.98 -19.37
C GLU A 87 5.10 8.41 -17.92
N LYS A 88 4.61 9.63 -17.71
CA LYS A 88 4.24 10.14 -16.40
C LYS A 88 2.94 9.47 -15.94
N VAL A 89 2.98 8.76 -14.82
CA VAL A 89 1.86 8.01 -14.22
C VAL A 89 1.56 8.42 -12.78
N ALA A 90 2.37 9.31 -12.22
CA ALA A 90 2.24 9.82 -10.85
C ALA A 90 2.78 11.25 -10.74
N SER A 91 2.60 11.89 -9.59
CA SER A 91 3.28 13.14 -9.24
C SER A 91 4.80 12.94 -9.23
N ASP A 92 5.56 13.97 -9.58
CA ASP A 92 7.04 13.97 -9.55
C ASP A 92 7.61 13.67 -8.14
N LEU A 93 6.78 13.76 -7.10
CA LEU A 93 7.13 13.42 -5.72
C LEU A 93 7.12 11.91 -5.48
N CYS A 94 6.53 11.11 -6.37
CA CYS A 94 6.31 9.69 -6.16
C CYS A 94 7.44 8.86 -6.78
N THR A 95 8.18 8.13 -5.95
CA THR A 95 9.06 7.04 -6.36
C THR A 95 8.62 5.77 -5.66
N VAL A 96 8.31 4.72 -6.42
CA VAL A 96 7.76 3.46 -5.95
C VAL A 96 8.67 2.31 -6.36
N VAL A 97 8.95 1.43 -5.41
CA VAL A 97 9.79 0.24 -5.61
C VAL A 97 9.09 -1.02 -5.14
N ASP A 98 9.50 -2.18 -5.69
CA ASP A 98 9.23 -3.50 -5.12
C ASP A 98 10.56 -4.12 -4.73
N ASP A 99 10.81 -4.34 -3.44
CA ASP A 99 12.10 -4.72 -2.89
C ASP A 99 12.03 -6.04 -2.12
N ALA A 100 12.60 -7.08 -2.74
CA ALA A 100 12.72 -8.41 -2.14
C ALA A 100 13.90 -8.53 -1.16
N THR A 101 14.78 -7.53 -1.08
CA THR A 101 16.09 -7.65 -0.39
C THR A 101 16.08 -7.20 1.07
N ILE A 102 15.00 -6.60 1.54
CA ILE A 102 14.90 -6.06 2.90
C ILE A 102 14.97 -7.20 3.93
N PRO A 103 15.94 -7.20 4.87
CA PRO A 103 16.09 -8.26 5.85
C PRO A 103 14.82 -8.48 6.68
N ASP A 104 14.58 -9.73 7.03
CA ASP A 104 13.54 -10.17 7.97
C ASP A 104 12.10 -9.81 7.61
N ARG A 105 11.87 -9.17 6.45
CA ARG A 105 10.52 -8.84 6.00
C ARG A 105 9.78 -10.06 5.45
N ARG A 106 8.47 -10.09 5.66
CA ARG A 106 7.61 -11.20 5.28
C ARG A 106 7.53 -11.40 3.76
N GLY A 107 7.57 -10.32 2.99
CA GLY A 107 7.58 -10.34 1.53
C GLY A 107 8.93 -10.64 0.89
N SER A 108 10.04 -10.55 1.65
CA SER A 108 11.40 -10.69 1.11
C SER A 108 11.75 -12.12 0.72
N LEU A 109 12.61 -12.27 -0.29
CA LEU A 109 13.15 -13.55 -0.75
C LEU A 109 14.61 -13.39 -1.21
N THR A 110 15.40 -14.42 -0.99
CA THR A 110 16.75 -14.51 -1.58
C THR A 110 16.68 -14.84 -3.07
N ILE A 111 15.81 -15.79 -3.41
CA ILE A 111 15.47 -16.19 -4.79
C ILE A 111 13.96 -16.40 -4.89
N ASP A 112 13.38 -16.13 -6.06
CA ASP A 112 11.98 -16.43 -6.34
C ASP A 112 11.74 -17.92 -6.66
N ASP A 113 10.51 -18.32 -6.90
CA ASP A 113 10.15 -19.72 -7.16
C ASP A 113 10.59 -20.22 -8.55
N GLU A 114 11.21 -19.37 -9.35
CA GLU A 114 11.84 -19.70 -10.62
C GLU A 114 13.40 -19.67 -10.57
N GLY A 115 13.99 -19.40 -9.38
CA GLY A 115 15.42 -19.31 -9.16
C GLY A 115 16.05 -17.99 -9.64
N THR A 116 15.27 -16.94 -9.80
CA THR A 116 15.77 -15.58 -10.06
C THR A 116 16.06 -14.89 -8.72
N ALA A 117 17.21 -14.23 -8.59
CA ALA A 117 17.57 -13.50 -7.38
C ALA A 117 16.54 -12.41 -7.08
N GLY A 118 16.15 -12.31 -5.80
CA GLY A 118 15.37 -11.18 -5.31
C GLY A 118 16.17 -9.89 -5.44
N GLN A 119 15.52 -8.81 -5.82
CA GLN A 119 16.17 -7.53 -6.09
C GLN A 119 15.27 -6.36 -5.68
N ASN A 120 15.83 -5.16 -5.68
CA ASN A 120 15.08 -3.91 -5.57
C ASN A 120 14.76 -3.44 -6.99
N THR A 121 13.48 -3.50 -7.35
CA THR A 121 12.96 -3.13 -8.67
C THR A 121 12.28 -1.79 -8.60
N VAL A 122 12.84 -0.77 -9.28
CA VAL A 122 12.20 0.54 -9.41
C VAL A 122 11.05 0.43 -10.39
N LEU A 123 9.83 0.68 -9.91
CA LEU A 123 8.60 0.63 -10.70
C LEU A 123 8.25 2.01 -11.26
N ILE A 124 8.24 3.02 -10.40
CA ILE A 124 8.00 4.43 -10.73
C ILE A 124 9.14 5.25 -10.13
N GLU A 125 9.73 6.15 -10.91
CA GLU A 125 10.77 7.07 -10.43
C GLU A 125 10.39 8.50 -10.79
N ASN A 126 10.26 9.35 -9.77
CA ASN A 126 9.85 10.75 -9.94
C ASN A 126 8.61 10.88 -10.85
N GLY A 127 7.60 10.05 -10.61
CA GLY A 127 6.34 10.02 -11.36
C GLY A 127 6.38 9.29 -12.69
N ILE A 128 7.55 8.85 -13.18
CA ILE A 128 7.72 8.19 -14.47
C ILE A 128 7.74 6.67 -14.30
N LEU A 129 6.91 5.95 -15.06
CA LEU A 129 6.89 4.49 -15.09
C LEU A 129 8.20 3.94 -15.69
N LYS A 130 8.93 3.13 -14.92
CA LYS A 130 10.23 2.57 -15.31
C LYS A 130 10.16 1.11 -15.74
N GLY A 131 9.26 0.33 -15.15
CA GLY A 131 9.21 -1.10 -15.42
C GLY A 131 8.03 -1.79 -14.76
N TYR A 132 8.02 -3.10 -14.94
CA TYR A 132 7.02 -4.01 -14.38
C TYR A 132 7.70 -5.10 -13.55
N MET A 133 6.98 -5.68 -12.61
CA MET A 133 7.41 -6.88 -11.90
C MET A 133 7.26 -8.11 -12.81
N GLN A 134 8.36 -8.83 -13.05
CA GLN A 134 8.44 -9.87 -14.07
C GLN A 134 8.81 -11.24 -13.49
N ASP A 135 8.07 -12.27 -13.89
CA ASP A 135 8.56 -13.65 -13.90
C ASP A 135 9.39 -13.93 -15.18
N LYS A 136 9.99 -15.10 -15.28
CA LYS A 136 10.80 -15.47 -16.47
C LYS A 136 9.99 -15.56 -17.76
N MET A 137 8.76 -16.08 -17.68
CA MET A 137 7.91 -16.25 -18.85
C MET A 137 7.49 -14.91 -19.43
N ASN A 138 6.93 -14.03 -18.61
CA ASN A 138 6.43 -12.73 -19.07
C ASN A 138 7.58 -11.82 -19.47
N ALA A 139 8.71 -11.81 -18.74
CA ALA A 139 9.92 -11.11 -19.10
C ALA A 139 10.39 -11.48 -20.52
N ARG A 140 10.52 -12.79 -20.80
CA ARG A 140 10.92 -13.27 -22.13
C ARG A 140 9.95 -12.82 -23.23
N LEU A 141 8.65 -12.94 -22.99
CA LEU A 141 7.64 -12.60 -23.99
C LEU A 141 7.54 -11.09 -24.26
N MET A 142 7.95 -10.26 -23.30
CA MET A 142 8.01 -8.79 -23.41
C MET A 142 9.38 -8.26 -23.81
N GLY A 143 10.40 -9.13 -23.96
CA GLY A 143 11.78 -8.71 -24.24
C GLY A 143 12.42 -7.93 -23.08
N MET A 144 12.02 -8.22 -21.84
CA MET A 144 12.49 -7.57 -20.61
C MET A 144 13.32 -8.55 -19.76
N ALA A 145 14.00 -8.04 -18.72
CA ALA A 145 14.65 -8.86 -17.72
C ALA A 145 13.65 -9.36 -16.65
N ALA A 146 13.87 -10.55 -16.11
CA ALA A 146 13.16 -11.05 -14.94
C ALA A 146 13.58 -10.25 -13.69
N THR A 147 12.63 -9.94 -12.80
CA THR A 147 12.86 -9.08 -11.63
C THR A 147 12.85 -9.82 -10.29
N GLY A 148 12.79 -11.17 -10.31
CA GLY A 148 12.71 -11.97 -9.08
C GLY A 148 11.33 -11.94 -8.44
N ASN A 149 10.31 -11.75 -9.25
CA ASN A 149 8.90 -11.69 -8.83
C ASN A 149 8.09 -12.93 -9.25
N GLY A 150 8.73 -13.98 -9.77
CA GLY A 150 8.08 -15.25 -10.15
C GLY A 150 7.73 -16.05 -8.89
N ARG A 151 6.55 -15.83 -8.29
CA ARG A 151 6.15 -16.41 -7.00
C ARG A 151 4.92 -17.30 -7.12
N ARG A 152 4.81 -18.27 -6.23
CA ARG A 152 3.65 -19.17 -6.09
C ARG A 152 3.33 -19.43 -4.60
N GLU A 153 2.10 -19.81 -4.31
CA GLU A 153 1.70 -20.17 -2.97
C GLU A 153 2.37 -21.47 -2.48
N SER A 154 2.43 -22.46 -3.35
CA SER A 154 2.98 -23.79 -3.01
C SER A 154 3.54 -24.51 -4.25
N TYR A 155 4.15 -25.67 -4.02
CA TYR A 155 4.68 -26.53 -5.09
C TYR A 155 3.60 -27.00 -6.08
N SER A 156 2.34 -27.00 -5.71
CA SER A 156 1.21 -27.41 -6.56
C SER A 156 0.72 -26.32 -7.52
N CYS A 157 1.26 -25.09 -7.38
CA CYS A 157 0.87 -23.94 -8.17
C CYS A 157 1.96 -23.53 -9.15
N LEU A 158 1.57 -22.93 -10.29
CA LEU A 158 2.54 -22.33 -11.20
C LEU A 158 2.97 -20.96 -10.68
N PRO A 159 4.26 -20.60 -10.80
CA PRO A 159 4.73 -19.25 -10.52
C PRO A 159 4.08 -18.23 -11.47
N MET A 160 3.90 -17.03 -10.98
CA MET A 160 3.40 -15.87 -11.73
C MET A 160 4.00 -14.58 -11.16
N PRO A 161 3.96 -13.46 -11.88
CA PRO A 161 4.41 -12.17 -11.33
C PRO A 161 3.63 -11.78 -10.09
N ARG A 162 4.32 -11.56 -8.97
CA ARG A 162 3.75 -11.18 -7.67
C ARG A 162 4.67 -10.17 -6.97
N MET A 163 4.05 -9.23 -6.27
CA MET A 163 4.75 -8.29 -5.40
C MET A 163 5.56 -8.99 -4.30
N THR A 164 6.60 -8.32 -3.80
CA THR A 164 7.39 -8.70 -2.62
C THR A 164 7.14 -7.70 -1.48
N ASN A 165 7.93 -6.64 -1.35
CA ASN A 165 7.61 -5.51 -0.49
C ASN A 165 7.51 -4.27 -1.38
N THR A 166 6.28 -3.83 -1.63
CA THR A 166 6.00 -2.68 -2.50
C THR A 166 5.77 -1.44 -1.65
N TYR A 167 6.56 -0.40 -1.85
CA TYR A 167 6.47 0.80 -1.04
C TYR A 167 6.89 2.07 -1.79
N MET A 168 6.41 3.22 -1.31
CA MET A 168 6.82 4.54 -1.77
C MET A 168 8.01 5.02 -0.94
N LEU A 169 9.03 5.59 -1.58
CA LEU A 169 10.17 6.18 -0.91
C LEU A 169 9.78 7.46 -0.15
N ALA A 170 10.56 7.79 0.88
CA ALA A 170 10.38 9.02 1.66
C ALA A 170 10.57 10.27 0.80
N GLY A 171 9.72 11.27 1.04
CA GLY A 171 9.86 12.62 0.53
C GLY A 171 10.62 13.53 1.51
N GLN A 172 10.29 14.82 1.48
CA GLN A 172 10.99 15.83 2.27
C GLN A 172 10.09 16.56 3.29
N SER A 173 8.76 16.42 3.17
CA SER A 173 7.81 17.15 4.02
C SER A 173 7.78 16.58 5.44
N ASP A 174 7.57 17.45 6.42
CA ASP A 174 7.27 17.00 7.78
C ASP A 174 5.83 16.49 7.85
N PRO A 175 5.54 15.33 8.48
CA PRO A 175 4.19 14.80 8.60
C PRO A 175 3.19 15.75 9.28
N GLU A 176 3.64 16.53 10.27
CA GLU A 176 2.79 17.52 10.94
C GLU A 176 2.44 18.68 10.00
N GLU A 177 3.38 19.11 9.14
CA GLU A 177 3.13 20.10 8.09
C GLU A 177 2.11 19.58 7.08
N ILE A 178 2.19 18.30 6.69
CA ILE A 178 1.22 17.68 5.78
C ILE A 178 -0.19 17.73 6.38
N ILE A 179 -0.36 17.33 7.63
CA ILE A 179 -1.67 17.36 8.32
C ILE A 179 -2.15 18.80 8.46
N SER A 180 -1.29 19.73 8.88
CA SER A 180 -1.64 21.13 9.10
C SER A 180 -1.98 21.88 7.81
N SER A 181 -1.57 21.36 6.64
CA SER A 181 -1.93 21.93 5.33
C SER A 181 -3.40 21.73 4.95
N LEU A 182 -4.16 20.91 5.70
CA LEU A 182 -5.57 20.68 5.46
C LEU A 182 -6.42 21.74 6.19
N ASP A 183 -7.16 22.58 5.46
CA ASP A 183 -8.21 23.38 6.08
C ASP A 183 -9.40 22.51 6.52
N LYS A 184 -9.85 21.61 5.61
CA LYS A 184 -10.83 20.56 5.91
C LYS A 184 -10.53 19.33 5.08
N GLY A 185 -10.44 18.16 5.72
CA GLY A 185 -10.13 16.90 5.02
C GLY A 185 -10.16 15.69 5.94
N LEU A 186 -9.74 14.56 5.40
CA LEU A 186 -9.65 13.29 6.13
C LEU A 186 -8.17 12.93 6.37
N TYR A 187 -7.85 12.50 7.58
CA TYR A 187 -6.60 11.81 7.90
C TYR A 187 -6.87 10.33 8.16
N ALA A 188 -6.48 9.46 7.23
CA ALA A 188 -6.66 8.02 7.32
C ALA A 188 -5.38 7.37 7.83
N VAL A 189 -5.44 6.83 9.05
CA VAL A 189 -4.30 6.26 9.77
C VAL A 189 -4.14 4.77 9.48
N ASN A 190 -5.26 4.06 9.31
CA ASN A 190 -5.23 2.61 9.13
C ASN A 190 -6.40 2.12 8.26
N PHE A 191 -6.21 0.95 7.63
CA PHE A 191 -7.20 0.35 6.74
C PHE A 191 -7.55 -1.07 7.15
N GLY A 192 -8.83 -1.43 7.01
CA GLY A 192 -9.34 -2.77 7.29
C GLY A 192 -9.29 -3.72 6.09
N GLY A 193 -9.16 -3.18 4.91
CA GLY A 193 -9.11 -3.92 3.64
C GLY A 193 -9.64 -3.09 2.48
N GLY A 194 -9.45 -3.59 1.25
CA GLY A 194 -9.90 -2.96 0.03
C GLY A 194 -9.90 -3.92 -1.14
N GLN A 195 -10.32 -3.41 -2.28
CA GLN A 195 -10.39 -4.14 -3.55
C GLN A 195 -9.97 -3.22 -4.69
N VAL A 196 -9.37 -3.79 -5.73
CA VAL A 196 -9.04 -3.11 -6.97
C VAL A 196 -9.57 -3.88 -8.18
N ASP A 197 -10.08 -3.15 -9.16
CA ASP A 197 -10.24 -3.63 -10.52
C ASP A 197 -8.97 -3.30 -11.31
N ILE A 198 -8.16 -4.29 -11.60
CA ILE A 198 -6.83 -4.12 -12.21
C ILE A 198 -6.92 -3.51 -13.61
N THR A 199 -8.00 -3.78 -14.35
CA THR A 199 -8.20 -3.29 -15.72
C THR A 199 -8.45 -1.78 -15.74
N SER A 200 -9.30 -1.29 -14.87
CA SER A 200 -9.63 0.14 -14.76
C SER A 200 -8.76 0.88 -13.76
N GLY A 201 -8.05 0.17 -12.87
CA GLY A 201 -7.33 0.75 -11.75
C GLY A 201 -8.22 1.30 -10.63
N LYS A 202 -9.54 1.11 -10.72
CA LYS A 202 -10.48 1.60 -9.69
C LYS A 202 -10.35 0.79 -8.42
N PHE A 203 -10.31 1.49 -7.30
CA PHE A 203 -10.21 0.88 -5.97
C PHE A 203 -11.28 1.39 -5.01
N VAL A 204 -11.55 0.59 -3.99
CA VAL A 204 -12.38 0.92 -2.84
C VAL A 204 -11.70 0.42 -1.59
N PHE A 205 -11.41 1.32 -0.64
CA PHE A 205 -10.78 1.00 0.64
C PHE A 205 -11.59 1.54 1.80
N THR A 206 -11.73 0.74 2.87
CA THR A 206 -12.38 1.20 4.11
C THR A 206 -11.34 1.43 5.18
N ALA A 207 -11.29 2.65 5.70
CA ALA A 207 -10.45 2.98 6.84
C ALA A 207 -10.96 2.28 8.12
N SER A 208 -10.05 1.65 8.85
CA SER A 208 -10.32 1.09 10.17
C SER A 208 -10.05 2.10 11.29
N GLU A 209 -9.27 3.14 11.00
CA GLU A 209 -9.02 4.29 11.86
C GLU A 209 -8.79 5.53 10.99
N ALA A 210 -9.60 6.57 11.20
CA ALA A 210 -9.46 7.83 10.51
C ALA A 210 -9.99 8.99 11.36
N TYR A 211 -9.60 10.21 11.00
CA TYR A 211 -9.97 11.43 11.70
C TYR A 211 -10.36 12.52 10.70
N MET A 212 -11.35 13.34 11.05
CA MET A 212 -11.53 14.62 10.35
C MET A 212 -10.46 15.60 10.80
N VAL A 213 -9.96 16.36 9.85
CA VAL A 213 -9.06 17.49 10.09
C VAL A 213 -9.81 18.77 9.76
N GLU A 214 -9.75 19.76 10.66
CA GLU A 214 -10.40 21.05 10.52
C GLU A 214 -9.44 22.15 10.99
N GLY A 215 -9.23 23.17 10.15
CA GLY A 215 -8.28 24.26 10.44
C GLY A 215 -6.85 23.78 10.74
N GLY A 216 -6.37 22.77 10.00
CA GLY A 216 -5.03 22.21 10.17
C GLY A 216 -4.84 21.34 11.42
N LYS A 217 -5.91 20.93 12.09
CA LYS A 217 -5.84 20.13 13.33
C LYS A 217 -6.73 18.90 13.27
N ILE A 218 -6.25 17.79 13.81
CA ILE A 218 -7.06 16.58 14.03
C ILE A 218 -8.20 16.94 14.97
N SER A 219 -9.45 16.79 14.49
CA SER A 219 -10.66 17.24 15.19
C SER A 219 -11.35 16.09 15.92
N TYR A 220 -11.91 15.12 15.21
CA TYR A 220 -12.61 13.98 15.81
C TYR A 220 -12.42 12.69 15.00
N PRO A 221 -12.46 11.52 15.66
CA PRO A 221 -12.36 10.25 14.96
C PRO A 221 -13.63 9.95 14.14
N VAL A 222 -13.43 9.28 12.99
CA VAL A 222 -14.51 8.82 12.12
C VAL A 222 -14.37 7.34 11.81
N LYS A 223 -15.48 6.65 11.56
CA LYS A 223 -15.52 5.26 11.16
C LYS A 223 -16.41 5.04 9.94
N GLY A 224 -16.11 4.01 9.17
CA GLY A 224 -16.83 3.72 7.92
C GLY A 224 -16.43 4.67 6.77
N ALA A 225 -15.34 5.42 6.92
CA ALA A 225 -14.77 6.20 5.83
C ALA A 225 -14.28 5.25 4.74
N THR A 226 -14.83 5.40 3.53
CA THR A 226 -14.46 4.61 2.37
C THR A 226 -13.81 5.50 1.33
N LEU A 227 -12.56 5.19 0.96
CA LEU A 227 -11.83 5.89 -0.09
C LEU A 227 -12.10 5.22 -1.43
N ILE A 228 -12.50 6.00 -2.42
CA ILE A 228 -12.86 5.53 -3.77
C ILE A 228 -12.08 6.36 -4.78
N GLY A 229 -11.36 5.70 -5.68
CA GLY A 229 -10.56 6.36 -6.69
C GLY A 229 -10.06 5.42 -7.77
N SER A 230 -9.18 5.97 -8.62
CA SER A 230 -8.43 5.22 -9.64
C SER A 230 -6.95 5.40 -9.36
N GLY A 231 -6.18 4.30 -9.32
CA GLY A 231 -4.76 4.32 -8.99
C GLY A 231 -3.95 5.32 -9.81
N PRO A 232 -4.03 5.27 -11.16
CA PRO A 232 -3.32 6.24 -12.01
C PRO A 232 -3.71 7.70 -11.78
N GLU A 233 -4.98 7.98 -11.46
CA GLU A 233 -5.45 9.34 -11.19
C GLU A 233 -5.00 9.82 -9.81
N VAL A 234 -5.20 9.01 -8.79
CA VAL A 234 -4.89 9.37 -7.40
C VAL A 234 -3.41 9.68 -7.19
N LEU A 235 -2.50 8.91 -7.81
CA LEU A 235 -1.08 9.20 -7.71
C LEU A 235 -0.65 10.52 -8.38
N THR A 236 -1.40 11.00 -9.37
CA THR A 236 -1.13 12.33 -9.97
C THR A 236 -1.57 13.48 -9.07
N GLN A 237 -2.46 13.20 -8.10
CA GLN A 237 -2.98 14.15 -7.12
C GLN A 237 -2.13 14.22 -5.83
N VAL A 238 -1.05 13.45 -5.74
CA VAL A 238 -0.14 13.53 -4.58
C VAL A 238 0.62 14.85 -4.62
N SER A 239 0.38 15.70 -3.64
CA SER A 239 0.95 17.05 -3.55
C SER A 239 2.01 17.21 -2.45
N MET A 240 2.04 16.32 -1.46
CA MET A 240 3.08 16.29 -0.41
C MET A 240 3.41 14.85 -0.06
N VAL A 241 4.71 14.58 0.22
CA VAL A 241 5.21 13.26 0.63
C VAL A 241 6.14 13.45 1.83
N GLY A 242 5.87 12.75 2.92
CA GLY A 242 6.55 12.84 4.19
C GLY A 242 7.95 12.24 4.20
N ASN A 243 8.72 12.58 5.22
CA ASN A 243 10.06 12.05 5.49
C ASN A 243 10.03 10.83 6.46
N ASP A 244 8.84 10.36 6.82
CA ASP A 244 8.54 9.35 7.83
C ASP A 244 8.20 7.97 7.23
N LEU A 245 8.89 7.56 6.17
CA LEU A 245 8.68 6.23 5.58
C LEU A 245 8.72 5.13 6.65
N GLU A 246 7.66 4.35 6.72
CA GLU A 246 7.57 3.14 7.49
C GLU A 246 7.00 1.99 6.64
N LEU A 247 7.43 0.77 6.95
CA LEU A 247 6.87 -0.44 6.36
C LEU A 247 5.86 -1.05 7.34
N ASP A 248 4.86 -1.75 6.82
CA ASP A 248 3.88 -2.47 7.63
C ASP A 248 4.52 -3.43 8.65
N HIS A 249 3.79 -3.87 9.65
CA HIS A 249 4.31 -4.79 10.67
C HIS A 249 4.40 -6.26 10.21
N GLY A 250 4.22 -6.56 8.92
CA GLY A 250 4.33 -7.90 8.36
C GLY A 250 3.03 -8.71 8.47
N VAL A 251 1.89 -8.09 8.18
CA VAL A 251 0.57 -8.75 8.14
C VAL A 251 0.06 -9.00 6.72
N GLY A 252 0.70 -8.41 5.71
CA GLY A 252 0.25 -8.44 4.32
C GLY A 252 0.18 -9.84 3.73
N VAL A 253 -0.95 -10.15 3.11
CA VAL A 253 -1.18 -11.34 2.27
C VAL A 253 -1.85 -10.87 0.98
N CYS A 254 -1.25 -11.23 -0.14
CA CYS A 254 -1.74 -10.87 -1.46
C CYS A 254 -2.38 -12.08 -2.14
N GLY A 255 -3.60 -11.93 -2.64
CA GLY A 255 -4.33 -12.95 -3.40
C GLY A 255 -4.33 -12.67 -4.91
N LYS A 256 -4.05 -13.69 -5.74
CA LYS A 256 -4.18 -13.62 -7.20
C LYS A 256 -4.38 -15.02 -7.77
N ASP A 257 -5.34 -15.20 -8.66
CA ASP A 257 -5.66 -16.47 -9.31
C ASP A 257 -5.80 -17.66 -8.33
N GLY A 258 -6.43 -17.42 -7.18
CA GLY A 258 -6.62 -18.43 -6.15
C GLY A 258 -5.36 -18.78 -5.33
N GLN A 259 -4.26 -18.07 -5.53
CA GLN A 259 -3.01 -18.25 -4.79
C GLN A 259 -2.77 -17.08 -3.83
N SER A 260 -2.32 -17.38 -2.61
CA SER A 260 -1.97 -16.40 -1.59
C SER A 260 -0.47 -16.39 -1.32
N VAL A 261 0.17 -15.22 -1.35
CA VAL A 261 1.59 -15.08 -0.98
C VAL A 261 1.78 -14.00 0.07
N PRO A 262 2.74 -14.15 1.00
CA PRO A 262 3.08 -13.09 1.94
C PRO A 262 3.74 -11.93 1.21
N VAL A 263 3.35 -10.71 1.57
CA VAL A 263 3.88 -9.45 1.01
C VAL A 263 4.15 -8.45 2.13
N GLY A 264 4.94 -7.44 1.82
CA GLY A 264 5.08 -6.22 2.62
C GLY A 264 4.57 -5.02 1.84
N VAL A 265 4.13 -4.01 2.55
CA VAL A 265 3.73 -2.71 2.01
C VAL A 265 4.34 -1.60 2.84
N GLY A 266 4.40 -0.39 2.29
CA GLY A 266 4.86 0.77 3.04
C GLY A 266 4.69 2.06 2.28
N GLN A 267 4.66 3.13 3.03
CA GLN A 267 4.68 4.49 2.52
C GLN A 267 5.03 5.49 3.63
N PRO A 268 5.48 6.69 3.30
CA PRO A 268 5.47 7.82 4.21
C PRO A 268 4.06 8.41 4.32
N THR A 269 3.85 9.31 5.26
CA THR A 269 2.66 10.18 5.27
C THR A 269 2.58 10.95 3.95
N LEU A 270 1.42 10.95 3.31
CA LEU A 270 1.25 11.66 2.04
C LEU A 270 -0.12 12.34 1.94
N LYS A 271 -0.18 13.43 1.17
CA LYS A 271 -1.40 14.17 0.88
C LYS A 271 -1.84 13.95 -0.55
N ILE A 272 -3.11 13.64 -0.71
CA ILE A 272 -3.83 13.57 -1.98
C ILE A 272 -4.81 14.76 -2.00
N ASP A 273 -4.73 15.62 -3.02
CA ASP A 273 -5.49 16.87 -3.04
C ASP A 273 -6.99 16.65 -3.23
N GLU A 274 -7.37 15.61 -3.99
CA GLU A 274 -8.77 15.26 -4.20
C GLU A 274 -8.96 13.73 -4.20
N LEU A 275 -9.83 13.25 -3.31
CA LEU A 275 -10.25 11.85 -3.30
C LEU A 275 -11.70 11.75 -2.85
N THR A 276 -12.46 10.84 -3.44
CA THR A 276 -13.83 10.58 -3.00
C THR A 276 -13.82 9.82 -1.68
N VAL A 277 -14.43 10.42 -0.67
CA VAL A 277 -14.71 9.82 0.62
C VAL A 277 -16.19 9.46 0.67
N GLY A 278 -16.48 8.17 0.76
CA GLY A 278 -17.82 7.65 1.08
C GLY A 278 -17.97 7.52 2.59
N GLY A 279 -19.21 7.67 3.08
CA GLY A 279 -19.57 7.41 4.46
C GLY A 279 -20.82 6.55 4.52
N THR A 280 -20.95 5.75 5.56
CA THR A 280 -22.25 5.16 5.93
C THR A 280 -22.94 6.12 6.86
N GLU A 281 -24.12 6.63 6.47
CA GLU A 281 -25.05 7.20 7.45
C GLU A 281 -25.40 6.07 8.44
N VAL A 282 -25.13 6.31 9.72
CA VAL A 282 -25.48 5.40 10.82
C VAL A 282 -26.85 5.79 11.37
#